data_304924494d5332c54e6ab78cc4c0c09f
#
_entry.id   304924494d5332c54e6ab78cc4c0c09f
#
_cell.length_a   1.000
_cell.length_b   1.000
_cell.length_c   1.000
_cell.angle_alpha   90.00
_cell.angle_beta   90.00
_cell.angle_gamma   90.00
#
_symmetry.space_group_name_H-M   'P 1'
#
loop_
_entity.id
_entity.type
_entity.pdbx_description
1 polymer ?
#
loop_
_entity_poly.entity_id
_entity_poly.type
_entity_poly.pdbx_seq_one_letter_code
_entity_poly.pdbx_strand_id
1 'polypeptide(L)'
;ISLSTSGGALITGLVFGWWRSKRPTFGQIPESSLWVLNNVGLNIFIAVVGISAGPSFVQGLKEVGPMLFIIGALATSLPLLLGLILARYVFKFHPALSLGCTAGARTTTAALGAIQEAVGSETPSLGYTVTYAVGNTLLIIWGVIIVLLIN
;
A
#
# COMPACT_ATOMS: atom_id res chain seq x y z
N ILE A 1 -9.37 7.54 -20.69
CA ILE A 1 -8.52 7.17 -19.52
C ILE A 1 -8.67 8.30 -18.52
N SER A 2 -9.59 8.16 -17.57
CA SER A 2 -9.72 9.13 -16.48
C SER A 2 -8.70 8.76 -15.39
N LEU A 3 -7.76 9.68 -15.13
CA LEU A 3 -6.91 9.55 -13.93
C LEU A 3 -7.82 9.58 -12.70
N SER A 4 -7.73 8.55 -11.87
CA SER A 4 -8.42 8.58 -10.58
C SER A 4 -7.89 9.74 -9.72
N THR A 5 -8.70 10.28 -8.82
CA THR A 5 -8.29 11.34 -7.88
C THR A 5 -7.01 10.98 -7.13
N SER A 6 -6.85 9.71 -6.75
CA SER A 6 -5.64 9.19 -6.11
C SER A 6 -4.41 9.23 -7.03
N GLY A 7 -4.57 8.87 -8.31
CA GLY A 7 -3.49 8.94 -9.30
C GLY A 7 -3.07 10.38 -9.57
N GLY A 8 -4.02 11.31 -9.65
CA GLY A 8 -3.75 12.72 -9.78
C GLY A 8 -2.97 13.29 -8.58
N ALA A 9 -3.35 12.92 -7.36
CA ALA A 9 -2.65 13.33 -6.14
C ALA A 9 -1.21 12.82 -6.09
N LEU A 10 -0.98 11.55 -6.47
CA LEU A 10 0.37 10.97 -6.53
C LEU A 10 1.27 11.68 -7.54
N ILE A 11 0.77 11.91 -8.77
CA ILE A 11 1.55 12.60 -9.80
C ILE A 11 1.86 14.03 -9.37
N THR A 12 0.88 14.74 -8.80
CA THR A 12 1.08 16.09 -8.29
C THR A 12 2.13 16.10 -7.17
N GLY A 13 2.06 15.15 -6.23
CA GLY A 13 3.05 14.98 -5.17
C GLY A 13 4.46 14.73 -5.70
N LEU A 14 4.61 13.89 -6.74
CA LEU A 14 5.89 13.63 -7.39
C LEU A 14 6.46 14.88 -8.08
N VAL A 15 5.62 15.64 -8.79
CA VAL A 15 6.02 16.88 -9.47
C VAL A 15 6.49 17.92 -8.45
N PHE A 16 5.74 18.14 -7.37
CA PHE A 16 6.12 19.06 -6.31
C PHE A 16 7.37 18.59 -5.55
N GLY A 17 7.52 17.29 -5.29
CA GLY A 17 8.71 16.70 -4.69
C GLY A 17 9.96 16.91 -5.56
N TRP A 18 9.83 16.68 -6.86
CA TRP A 18 10.90 16.94 -7.83
C TRP A 18 11.23 18.44 -7.90
N TRP A 19 10.23 19.31 -7.93
CA TRP A 19 10.45 20.75 -7.95
C TRP A 19 11.17 21.24 -6.68
N ARG A 20 10.75 20.74 -5.52
CA ARG A 20 11.42 21.02 -4.24
C ARG A 20 12.88 20.56 -4.25
N SER A 21 13.22 19.43 -4.85
CA SER A 21 14.61 18.97 -4.96
C SER A 21 15.51 19.92 -5.77
N LYS A 22 14.91 20.65 -6.72
CA LYS A 22 15.59 21.67 -7.55
C LYS A 22 15.64 23.04 -6.87
N ARG A 23 14.67 23.38 -6.03
CA ARG A 23 14.53 24.65 -5.33
C ARG A 23 14.19 24.43 -3.85
N PRO A 24 15.19 24.21 -3.00
CA PRO A 24 14.97 23.83 -1.60
C PRO A 24 14.28 24.92 -0.74
N THR A 25 14.21 26.16 -1.21
CA THR A 25 13.49 27.25 -0.54
C THR A 25 11.97 27.21 -0.78
N PHE A 26 11.51 26.41 -1.74
CA PHE A 26 10.08 26.31 -2.07
C PHE A 26 9.41 25.18 -1.30
N GLY A 27 8.30 25.48 -0.63
CA GLY A 27 7.44 24.46 -0.02
C GLY A 27 8.10 23.74 1.16
N GLN A 28 8.89 24.42 1.97
CA GLN A 28 9.41 23.87 3.22
C GLN A 28 8.25 23.69 4.21
N ILE A 29 7.90 22.43 4.48
CA ILE A 29 6.98 22.07 5.55
C ILE A 29 7.83 21.54 6.70
N PRO A 30 7.68 22.06 7.94
CA PRO A 30 8.35 21.51 9.11
C PRO A 30 8.06 20.02 9.30
N GLU A 31 9.03 19.24 9.75
CA GLU A 31 8.87 17.79 9.96
C GLU A 31 7.72 17.46 10.91
N SER A 32 7.52 18.28 11.94
CA SER A 32 6.39 18.13 12.86
C SER A 32 5.04 18.27 12.15
N SER A 33 4.92 19.20 11.19
CA SER A 33 3.71 19.38 10.41
C SER A 33 3.51 18.23 9.42
N LEU A 34 4.57 17.72 8.82
CA LEU A 34 4.53 16.52 7.96
C LEU A 34 4.06 15.30 8.75
N TRP A 35 4.58 15.12 9.95
CA TRP A 35 4.17 14.02 10.83
C TRP A 35 2.67 14.08 11.16
N VAL A 36 2.16 15.26 11.54
CA VAL A 36 0.73 15.47 11.84
C VAL A 36 -0.12 15.20 10.60
N LEU A 37 0.24 15.78 9.45
CA LEU A 37 -0.51 15.60 8.20
C LEU A 37 -0.54 14.14 7.75
N ASN A 38 0.57 13.43 7.86
CA ASN A 38 0.62 12.00 7.54
C ASN A 38 -0.27 11.18 8.47
N ASN A 39 -0.15 11.36 9.77
CA ASN A 39 -0.94 10.58 10.74
C ASN A 39 -2.44 10.88 10.64
N VAL A 40 -2.81 12.16 10.60
CA VAL A 40 -4.23 12.57 10.48
C VAL A 40 -4.80 12.14 9.13
N GLY A 41 -4.06 12.36 8.03
CA GLY A 41 -4.47 11.95 6.69
C GLY A 41 -4.64 10.45 6.56
N LEU A 42 -3.72 9.66 7.10
CA LEU A 42 -3.80 8.20 7.11
C LEU A 42 -5.00 7.70 7.92
N ASN A 43 -5.22 8.25 9.12
CA ASN A 43 -6.34 7.85 9.97
C ASN A 43 -7.70 8.20 9.32
N ILE A 44 -7.82 9.39 8.73
CA ILE A 44 -9.02 9.78 7.99
C ILE A 44 -9.24 8.86 6.79
N PHE A 45 -8.18 8.56 6.03
CA PHE A 45 -8.26 7.64 4.89
C PHE A 45 -8.76 6.25 5.31
N ILE A 46 -8.20 5.67 6.36
CA ILE A 46 -8.61 4.37 6.89
C ILE A 46 -10.08 4.39 7.34
N ALA A 47 -10.49 5.45 8.06
CA ALA A 47 -11.87 5.61 8.52
C ALA A 47 -12.85 5.71 7.34
N VAL A 48 -12.55 6.53 6.34
CA VAL A 48 -13.41 6.69 5.14
C VAL A 48 -13.52 5.39 4.36
N VAL A 49 -12.40 4.68 4.16
CA VAL A 49 -12.40 3.37 3.49
C VAL A 49 -13.22 2.36 4.29
N GLY A 50 -13.07 2.31 5.62
CA GLY A 50 -13.84 1.42 6.48
C GLY A 50 -15.34 1.68 6.41
N ILE A 51 -15.75 2.94 6.50
CA ILE A 51 -17.17 3.34 6.41
C ILE A 51 -17.74 3.03 5.02
N SER A 52 -16.98 3.29 3.96
CA SER A 52 -17.43 3.06 2.57
C SER A 52 -17.50 1.58 2.21
N ALA A 53 -16.55 0.78 2.67
CA ALA A 53 -16.48 -0.66 2.38
C ALA A 53 -17.39 -1.50 3.31
N GLY A 54 -17.72 -0.99 4.50
CA GLY A 54 -18.48 -1.71 5.52
C GLY A 54 -19.80 -2.29 5.04
N PRO A 55 -20.70 -1.49 4.42
CA PRO A 55 -21.98 -2.00 3.92
C PRO A 55 -21.83 -3.12 2.89
N SER A 56 -20.92 -2.95 1.93
CA SER A 56 -20.66 -3.97 0.89
C SER A 56 -20.07 -5.25 1.48
N PHE A 57 -19.20 -5.12 2.49
CA PHE A 57 -18.64 -6.27 3.21
C PHE A 57 -19.74 -7.07 3.95
N VAL A 58 -20.62 -6.37 4.68
CA VAL A 58 -21.73 -7.00 5.41
C VAL A 58 -22.71 -7.68 4.45
N GLN A 59 -22.99 -7.05 3.32
CA GLN A 59 -23.85 -7.63 2.30
C GLN A 59 -23.21 -8.89 1.70
N GLY A 60 -21.94 -8.82 1.29
CA GLY A 60 -21.22 -9.98 0.77
C GLY A 60 -21.14 -11.13 1.78
N LEU A 61 -20.99 -10.83 3.07
CA LEU A 61 -20.98 -11.84 4.11
C LEU A 61 -22.35 -12.51 4.28
N LYS A 62 -23.45 -11.78 4.09
CA LYS A 62 -24.81 -12.35 4.14
C LYS A 62 -25.13 -13.22 2.92
N GLU A 63 -24.64 -12.83 1.74
CA GLU A 63 -24.92 -13.55 0.48
C GLU A 63 -24.05 -14.80 0.31
N VAL A 64 -22.76 -14.71 0.61
CA VAL A 64 -21.77 -15.78 0.40
C VAL A 64 -21.47 -16.55 1.69
N GLY A 65 -21.83 -15.98 2.84
CA GLY A 65 -21.61 -16.58 4.15
C GLY A 65 -20.16 -16.49 4.62
N PRO A 66 -19.81 -17.20 5.72
CA PRO A 66 -18.47 -17.15 6.31
C PRO A 66 -17.38 -17.70 5.41
N MET A 67 -17.74 -18.43 4.34
CA MET A 67 -16.79 -18.93 3.35
C MET A 67 -16.05 -17.79 2.63
N LEU A 68 -16.71 -16.65 2.40
CA LEU A 68 -16.08 -15.44 1.84
C LEU A 68 -14.89 -14.97 2.69
N PHE A 69 -15.04 -15.01 4.02
CA PHE A 69 -13.97 -14.63 4.94
C PHE A 69 -12.79 -15.60 4.87
N ILE A 70 -13.04 -16.90 4.85
CA ILE A 70 -12.00 -17.93 4.77
C ILE A 70 -11.23 -17.82 3.44
N ILE A 71 -11.94 -17.73 2.33
CA ILE A 71 -11.32 -17.58 1.00
C ILE A 71 -10.53 -16.29 0.92
N GLY A 72 -11.07 -15.16 1.40
CA GLY A 72 -10.40 -13.88 1.43
C GLY A 72 -9.13 -13.91 2.29
N ALA A 73 -9.19 -14.54 3.46
CA ALA A 73 -8.03 -14.71 4.34
C ALA A 73 -6.95 -15.56 3.67
N LEU A 74 -7.29 -16.68 3.06
CA LEU A 74 -6.34 -17.54 2.33
C LEU A 74 -5.75 -16.83 1.11
N ALA A 75 -6.58 -16.19 0.29
CA ALA A 75 -6.13 -15.44 -0.90
C ALA A 75 -5.21 -14.28 -0.55
N THR A 76 -5.35 -13.72 0.65
CA THR A 76 -4.49 -12.64 1.13
C THR A 76 -3.21 -13.17 1.78
N SER A 77 -3.33 -14.16 2.66
CA SER A 77 -2.21 -14.63 3.48
C SER A 77 -1.23 -15.49 2.69
N LEU A 78 -1.72 -16.33 1.78
CA LEU A 78 -0.88 -17.29 1.04
C LEU A 78 0.18 -16.60 0.17
N PRO A 79 -0.14 -15.60 -0.68
CA PRO A 79 0.89 -14.87 -1.43
C PRO A 79 1.87 -14.11 -0.54
N LEU A 80 1.41 -13.58 0.60
CA LEU A 80 2.29 -12.88 1.55
C LEU A 80 3.32 -13.81 2.16
N LEU A 81 2.89 -14.98 2.62
CA LEU A 81 3.77 -15.99 3.19
C LEU A 81 4.77 -16.50 2.13
N LEU A 82 4.30 -16.80 0.93
CA LEU A 82 5.18 -17.21 -0.17
C LEU A 82 6.19 -16.12 -0.53
N GLY A 83 5.75 -14.86 -0.62
CA GLY A 83 6.62 -13.73 -0.89
C GLY A 83 7.68 -13.54 0.20
N LEU A 84 7.30 -13.68 1.47
CA LEU A 84 8.22 -13.59 2.60
C LEU A 84 9.25 -14.74 2.58
N ILE A 85 8.80 -15.97 2.33
CA ILE A 85 9.67 -17.16 2.22
C ILE A 85 10.67 -16.97 1.06
N LEU A 86 10.20 -16.55 -0.11
CA LEU A 86 11.07 -16.28 -1.26
C LEU A 86 12.08 -15.17 -0.95
N ALA A 87 11.64 -14.06 -0.40
CA ALA A 87 12.51 -12.94 -0.04
C ALA A 87 13.58 -13.38 0.98
N ARG A 88 13.21 -14.19 1.96
CA ARG A 88 14.09 -14.60 3.05
C ARG A 88 15.05 -15.71 2.64
N TYR A 89 14.55 -16.78 2.00
CA TYR A 89 15.32 -18.00 1.76
C TYR A 89 15.96 -18.05 0.36
N VAL A 90 15.29 -17.51 -0.68
CA VAL A 90 15.81 -17.51 -2.04
C VAL A 90 16.68 -16.29 -2.30
N PHE A 91 16.15 -15.09 -2.03
CA PHE A 91 16.89 -13.85 -2.25
C PHE A 91 17.79 -13.47 -1.07
N LYS A 92 17.67 -14.15 0.08
CA LYS A 92 18.47 -13.92 1.29
C LYS A 92 18.45 -12.47 1.78
N PHE A 93 17.35 -11.77 1.59
CA PHE A 93 17.19 -10.40 2.04
C PHE A 93 17.20 -10.34 3.58
N HIS A 94 17.63 -9.18 4.10
CA HIS A 94 17.51 -8.91 5.53
C HIS A 94 16.03 -8.95 5.96
N PRO A 95 15.70 -9.48 7.15
CA PRO A 95 14.30 -9.63 7.59
C PRO A 95 13.49 -8.33 7.49
N ALA A 96 14.04 -7.21 7.94
CA ALA A 96 13.39 -5.90 7.87
C ALA A 96 13.06 -5.47 6.43
N LEU A 97 13.98 -5.71 5.50
CA LEU A 97 13.77 -5.45 4.07
C LEU A 97 12.68 -6.35 3.49
N SER A 98 12.69 -7.65 3.83
CA SER A 98 11.69 -8.61 3.38
C SER A 98 10.27 -8.24 3.82
N LEU A 99 10.12 -7.80 5.07
CA LEU A 99 8.84 -7.30 5.60
C LEU A 99 8.40 -6.02 4.86
N GLY A 100 9.31 -5.11 4.60
CA GLY A 100 9.04 -3.91 3.79
C GLY A 100 8.57 -4.26 2.38
N CYS A 101 9.23 -5.21 1.71
CA CYS A 101 8.84 -5.69 0.39
C CYS A 101 7.43 -6.30 0.39
N THR A 102 7.08 -7.11 1.40
CA THR A 102 5.74 -7.71 1.49
C THR A 102 4.65 -6.67 1.75
N ALA A 103 4.91 -5.68 2.62
CA ALA A 103 4.00 -4.57 2.86
C ALA A 103 3.79 -3.72 1.59
N GLY A 104 4.86 -3.44 0.85
CA GLY A 104 4.81 -2.70 -0.42
C GLY A 104 4.05 -3.42 -1.51
N ALA A 105 4.27 -4.72 -1.68
CA ALA A 105 3.56 -5.55 -2.65
C ALA A 105 2.03 -5.58 -2.42
N ARG A 106 1.58 -5.33 -1.18
CA ARG A 106 0.17 -5.20 -0.81
C ARG A 106 -0.31 -3.76 -0.71
N THR A 107 0.54 -2.80 -1.06
CA THR A 107 0.22 -1.36 -1.01
C THR A 107 -0.29 -0.88 0.36
N THR A 108 0.19 -1.50 1.45
CA THR A 108 -0.31 -1.27 2.81
C THR A 108 0.64 -0.36 3.58
N THR A 109 0.43 0.94 3.49
CA THR A 109 1.28 1.95 4.17
C THR A 109 1.20 1.85 5.70
N ALA A 110 0.02 1.51 6.24
CA ALA A 110 -0.14 1.31 7.68
C ALA A 110 0.73 0.16 8.21
N ALA A 111 0.90 -0.91 7.44
CA ALA A 111 1.78 -2.02 7.81
C ALA A 111 3.25 -1.59 7.81
N LEU A 112 3.66 -0.70 6.88
CA LEU A 112 5.02 -0.16 6.88
C LEU A 112 5.34 0.57 8.18
N GLY A 113 4.44 1.47 8.63
CA GLY A 113 4.62 2.20 9.88
C GLY A 113 4.79 1.26 11.09
N ALA A 114 3.92 0.25 11.20
CA ALA A 114 4.00 -0.75 12.26
C ALA A 114 5.31 -1.58 12.21
N ILE A 115 5.79 -1.92 11.00
CA ILE A 115 7.05 -2.65 10.82
C ILE A 115 8.24 -1.77 11.22
N GLN A 116 8.26 -0.50 10.82
CA GLN A 116 9.32 0.45 11.18
C GLN A 116 9.42 0.64 12.69
N GLU A 117 8.28 0.79 13.36
CA GLU A 117 8.21 0.91 14.81
C GLU A 117 8.72 -0.37 15.51
N ALA A 118 8.29 -1.54 15.05
CA ALA A 118 8.70 -2.82 15.61
C ALA A 118 10.19 -3.12 15.41
N VAL A 119 10.76 -2.70 14.28
CA VAL A 119 12.18 -2.92 13.93
C VAL A 119 13.08 -1.81 14.47
N GLY A 120 12.53 -0.63 14.79
CA GLY A 120 13.28 0.56 15.19
C GLY A 120 14.20 1.09 14.07
N SER A 121 13.82 0.93 12.80
CA SER A 121 14.65 1.28 11.65
C SER A 121 13.82 1.65 10.44
N GLU A 122 14.35 2.56 9.60
CA GLU A 122 13.77 2.96 8.31
C GLU A 122 14.07 1.97 7.16
N THR A 123 14.87 0.94 7.40
CA THR A 123 15.25 -0.07 6.39
C THR A 123 14.05 -0.69 5.65
N PRO A 124 12.90 -0.98 6.27
CA PRO A 124 11.72 -1.50 5.57
C PRO A 124 11.21 -0.60 4.45
N SER A 125 11.39 0.73 4.55
CA SER A 125 10.95 1.69 3.51
C SER A 125 11.60 1.45 2.17
N LEU A 126 12.84 1.00 2.14
CA LEU A 126 13.56 0.73 0.89
C LEU A 126 12.89 -0.40 0.10
N GLY A 127 12.56 -1.49 0.78
CA GLY A 127 11.84 -2.59 0.16
C GLY A 127 10.41 -2.22 -0.23
N TYR A 128 9.73 -1.49 0.66
CA TYR A 128 8.37 -1.02 0.45
C TYR A 128 8.24 -0.18 -0.81
N THR A 129 9.07 0.84 -0.99
CA THR A 129 8.96 1.79 -2.10
C THR A 129 9.01 1.12 -3.46
N VAL A 130 9.97 0.20 -3.65
CA VAL A 130 10.14 -0.51 -4.91
C VAL A 130 8.95 -1.42 -5.20
N THR A 131 8.57 -2.26 -4.25
CA THR A 131 7.49 -3.23 -4.43
C THR A 131 6.11 -2.56 -4.48
N TYR A 132 5.92 -1.42 -3.81
CA TYR A 132 4.72 -0.61 -3.92
C TYR A 132 4.53 -0.06 -5.34
N ALA A 133 5.56 0.52 -5.94
CA ALA A 133 5.49 1.06 -7.29
C ALA A 133 5.19 -0.03 -8.33
N VAL A 134 5.90 -1.16 -8.25
CA VAL A 134 5.67 -2.32 -9.13
C VAL A 134 4.30 -2.93 -8.90
N GLY A 135 3.91 -3.11 -7.63
CA GLY A 135 2.62 -3.69 -7.26
C GLY A 135 1.44 -2.88 -7.80
N ASN A 136 1.45 -1.56 -7.63
CA ASN A 136 0.41 -0.69 -8.16
C ASN A 136 0.31 -0.76 -9.70
N THR A 137 1.44 -0.78 -10.39
CA THR A 137 1.47 -0.90 -11.84
C THR A 137 0.86 -2.23 -12.29
N LEU A 138 1.24 -3.33 -11.66
CA LEU A 138 0.70 -4.66 -11.96
C LEU A 138 -0.80 -4.76 -11.65
N LEU A 139 -1.26 -4.19 -10.54
CA LEU A 139 -2.69 -4.19 -10.17
C LEU A 139 -3.54 -3.46 -11.23
N ILE A 140 -3.05 -2.34 -11.77
CA ILE A 140 -3.74 -1.61 -12.85
C ILE A 140 -3.80 -2.48 -14.12
N ILE A 141 -2.69 -3.09 -14.52
CA ILE A 141 -2.64 -3.95 -15.72
C ILE A 141 -3.57 -5.15 -15.55
N TRP A 142 -3.48 -5.87 -14.43
CA TRP A 142 -4.33 -7.02 -14.16
C TRP A 142 -5.80 -6.65 -14.05
N GLY A 143 -6.13 -5.49 -13.46
CA GLY A 143 -7.50 -4.98 -13.43
C GLY A 143 -8.09 -4.83 -14.82
N VAL A 144 -7.36 -4.27 -15.76
CA VAL A 144 -7.78 -4.14 -17.15
C VAL A 144 -7.95 -5.52 -17.82
N ILE A 145 -6.98 -6.42 -17.63
CA ILE A 145 -7.02 -7.78 -18.20
C ILE A 145 -8.24 -8.55 -17.71
N ILE A 146 -8.51 -8.51 -16.40
CA ILE A 146 -9.66 -9.21 -15.79
C ILE A 146 -10.96 -8.68 -16.38
N VAL A 147 -11.13 -7.37 -16.51
CA VAL A 147 -12.33 -6.76 -17.10
C VAL A 147 -12.52 -7.21 -18.55
N LEU A 148 -11.43 -7.29 -19.32
CA LEU A 148 -11.48 -7.75 -20.72
C LEU A 148 -11.78 -9.25 -20.87
N LEU A 149 -11.44 -10.07 -19.88
CA LEU A 149 -11.70 -11.53 -19.89
C LEU A 149 -13.11 -11.89 -19.43
N ILE A 150 -13.75 -11.01 -18.65
CA ILE A 150 -15.13 -11.25 -18.13
C ILE A 150 -16.19 -10.73 -19.10
N ASN A 151 -15.85 -9.81 -20.00
CA ASN A 151 -16.72 -9.33 -21.08
C ASN A 151 -16.52 -10.15 -22.36
#